data_b5370d503adaff09aea20293973e8c7b
#
_entry.id   b5370d503adaff09aea20293973e8c7b
#
_cell.length_a   1.000
_cell.length_b   1.000
_cell.length_c   1.000
_cell.angle_alpha   90.00
_cell.angle_beta   90.00
_cell.angle_gamma   90.00
#
_symmetry.space_group_name_H-M   'P 1'
#
loop_
_entity.id
_entity.type
_entity.pdbx_description
1 polymer ?
#
loop_
_entity_poly.entity_id
_entity_poly.type
_entity_poly.pdbx_seq_one_letter_code
_entity_poly.pdbx_strand_id
1 'polypeptide(L)'
;MRTREVLNQARDLLDDLNTFPVPNFNTGANLANSWTMAANVAKTLSPSLHPAEFMAALSRGVAKFPYGSVGIFLASGFAACAEAWGDIPVVRPADLLMAIDTMDQSFKEVAGADSWEFGLSHLISNISEQLSELELLTLTQVVDTALVCAQEATVDSADAHGGVGDAGLAGACLIFAALADLAAVAEGEAGVHVSTVQAMLRDWANRSRIVAESLRHTVPGGEFATTFHFEAVDMTTEKLRESLRAVSSEVLVCQIVDEFGVGHFVAHLHTPAPLTALPYSHGAVLIRHLNVLPEILEGDEDPLTKLTADFDNVVVLADFTARQTPLVAPGLLVLSSAPALVETYARAGATVLLGMDNPHQIGWAWHTLPTGRASLIVPTSSQSHQQALMMRDSLAATGSVDACVIVADTQDELSAAWLVQSLQGKRFRGALSEQARDLETACQDLRARIRVEPMSGQNLRTQIRDFANDLGSNRELHAVISSENASTDRMNLQLALSDYDDIELVAYYGGQPGVTCIGVRF
;
A
#
# COMPACT_ATOMS: atom_id res chain seq x y z
N MET A 1 12.86 -8.37 16.62
CA MET A 1 13.86 -8.43 15.52
C MET A 1 13.67 -9.70 14.69
N ARG A 2 13.57 -10.89 15.29
CA ARG A 2 13.37 -12.18 14.58
C ARG A 2 12.12 -12.17 13.69
N THR A 3 10.97 -11.75 14.22
CA THR A 3 9.71 -11.67 13.45
C THR A 3 9.85 -10.79 12.20
N ARG A 4 10.54 -9.64 12.29
CA ARG A 4 10.83 -8.78 11.13
C ARG A 4 11.61 -9.53 10.05
N GLU A 5 12.63 -10.30 10.43
CA GLU A 5 13.44 -11.08 9.48
C GLU A 5 12.60 -12.14 8.78
N VAL A 6 11.76 -12.86 9.53
CA VAL A 6 10.86 -13.89 9.02
C VAL A 6 9.86 -13.30 8.02
N LEU A 7 9.20 -12.19 8.37
CA LEU A 7 8.24 -11.53 7.50
C LEU A 7 8.88 -10.94 6.24
N ASN A 8 10.08 -10.36 6.35
CA ASN A 8 10.81 -9.88 5.18
C ASN A 8 11.20 -11.01 4.22
N GLN A 9 11.59 -12.17 4.74
CA GLN A 9 11.91 -13.35 3.93
C GLN A 9 10.67 -14.00 3.29
N ALA A 10 9.51 -13.87 3.91
CA ALA A 10 8.26 -14.43 3.45
C ALA A 10 7.37 -13.41 2.70
N ARG A 11 7.85 -12.19 2.46
CA ARG A 11 7.10 -11.09 1.88
C ARG A 11 6.41 -11.50 0.57
N ASP A 12 7.20 -11.91 -0.42
CA ASP A 12 6.68 -12.27 -1.74
C ASP A 12 5.74 -13.49 -1.67
N LEU A 13 6.02 -14.42 -0.76
CA LEU A 13 5.18 -15.58 -0.53
C LEU A 13 3.78 -15.18 0.00
N LEU A 14 3.72 -14.25 0.93
CA LEU A 14 2.45 -13.72 1.45
C LEU A 14 1.73 -12.84 0.43
N ASP A 15 2.46 -12.08 -0.39
CA ASP A 15 1.87 -11.32 -1.49
C ASP A 15 1.25 -12.27 -2.53
N ASP A 16 1.90 -13.37 -2.89
CA ASP A 16 1.37 -14.40 -3.78
C ASP A 16 0.09 -15.07 -3.23
N LEU A 17 -0.05 -15.20 -1.90
CA LEU A 17 -1.24 -15.72 -1.25
C LEU A 17 -2.39 -14.71 -1.22
N ASN A 18 -2.12 -13.42 -1.33
CA ASN A 18 -3.12 -12.36 -1.16
C ASN A 18 -4.05 -12.20 -2.37
N THR A 19 -4.75 -13.27 -2.69
CA THR A 19 -5.77 -13.32 -3.74
C THR A 19 -7.19 -13.22 -3.19
N PHE A 20 -7.33 -13.24 -1.86
CA PHE A 20 -8.59 -13.21 -1.13
C PHE A 20 -8.41 -12.47 0.22
N PRO A 21 -9.42 -11.77 0.77
CA PRO A 21 -10.72 -11.42 0.16
C PRO A 21 -10.61 -10.41 -0.98
N VAL A 22 -9.56 -9.60 -0.98
CA VAL A 22 -9.27 -8.62 -2.02
C VAL A 22 -7.94 -8.95 -2.67
N PRO A 23 -7.89 -9.24 -3.98
CA PRO A 23 -6.67 -9.62 -4.69
C PRO A 23 -5.79 -8.40 -4.96
N ASN A 24 -5.21 -7.82 -3.91
CA ASN A 24 -4.34 -6.66 -4.01
C ASN A 24 -2.84 -6.99 -3.90
N PHE A 25 -2.50 -8.25 -3.56
CA PHE A 25 -1.15 -8.82 -3.58
C PHE A 25 -0.11 -7.98 -2.82
N ASN A 26 -0.47 -7.44 -1.68
CA ASN A 26 0.41 -6.59 -0.90
C ASN A 26 0.39 -6.85 0.61
N THR A 27 -0.29 -7.90 1.06
CA THR A 27 -0.39 -8.23 2.49
C THR A 27 0.98 -8.57 3.08
N GLY A 28 1.83 -9.30 2.35
CA GLY A 28 3.20 -9.60 2.75
C GLY A 28 4.05 -8.34 2.87
N ALA A 29 3.99 -7.46 1.88
CA ALA A 29 4.64 -6.16 1.89
C ALA A 29 4.15 -5.30 3.08
N ASN A 30 2.84 -5.23 3.29
CA ASN A 30 2.23 -4.46 4.36
C ASN A 30 2.65 -4.96 5.74
N LEU A 31 2.63 -6.29 5.98
CA LEU A 31 3.10 -6.91 7.23
C LEU A 31 4.58 -6.65 7.48
N ALA A 32 5.44 -6.93 6.48
CA ALA A 32 6.88 -6.74 6.59
C ALA A 32 7.25 -5.28 6.89
N ASN A 33 6.60 -4.33 6.22
CA ASN A 33 6.82 -2.90 6.41
C ASN A 33 6.31 -2.43 7.77
N SER A 34 5.09 -2.81 8.19
CA SER A 34 4.52 -2.45 9.50
C SER A 34 5.40 -2.99 10.63
N TRP A 35 5.86 -4.23 10.53
CA TRP A 35 6.76 -4.80 11.53
C TRP A 35 8.16 -4.17 11.51
N THR A 36 8.64 -3.76 10.35
CA THR A 36 9.90 -3.00 10.21
C THR A 36 9.80 -1.64 10.89
N MET A 37 8.66 -0.96 10.75
CA MET A 37 8.38 0.29 11.48
C MET A 37 8.42 0.07 13.00
N ALA A 38 7.69 -0.95 13.51
CA ALA A 38 7.74 -1.31 14.92
C ALA A 38 9.15 -1.61 15.41
N ALA A 39 9.93 -2.40 14.65
CA ALA A 39 11.31 -2.74 14.98
C ALA A 39 12.25 -1.52 14.98
N ASN A 40 12.03 -0.55 14.09
CA ASN A 40 12.82 0.68 14.06
C ASN A 40 12.49 1.59 15.27
N VAL A 41 11.23 1.70 15.64
CA VAL A 41 10.83 2.38 16.89
C VAL A 41 11.48 1.68 18.09
N ALA A 42 11.37 0.35 18.20
CA ALA A 42 11.95 -0.42 19.29
C ALA A 42 13.46 -0.17 19.48
N LYS A 43 14.22 0.03 18.40
CA LYS A 43 15.67 0.34 18.47
C LYS A 43 15.99 1.70 19.11
N THR A 44 15.05 2.63 19.08
CA THR A 44 15.25 3.98 19.65
C THR A 44 14.83 4.06 21.12
N LEU A 45 14.13 3.05 21.63
CA LEU A 45 13.61 3.01 22.98
C LEU A 45 14.66 2.51 23.98
N SER A 46 14.56 3.00 25.22
CA SER A 46 15.41 2.50 26.31
C SER A 46 15.04 1.05 26.66
N PRO A 47 16.03 0.15 26.88
CA PRO A 47 15.76 -1.20 27.36
C PRO A 47 15.10 -1.27 28.75
N SER A 48 15.14 -0.18 29.51
CA SER A 48 14.53 -0.06 30.84
C SER A 48 13.11 0.54 30.81
N LEU A 49 12.57 0.76 29.62
CA LEU A 49 11.22 1.30 29.47
C LEU A 49 10.18 0.28 30.02
N HIS A 50 9.14 0.79 30.65
CA HIS A 50 8.05 -0.02 31.16
C HIS A 50 7.36 -0.78 30.00
N PRO A 51 6.94 -2.05 30.17
CA PRO A 51 6.33 -2.83 29.07
C PRO A 51 5.17 -2.14 28.38
N ALA A 52 4.26 -1.52 29.13
CA ALA A 52 3.13 -0.79 28.57
C ALA A 52 3.57 0.44 27.76
N GLU A 53 4.55 1.23 28.26
CA GLU A 53 5.11 2.38 27.54
C GLU A 53 5.81 1.96 26.25
N PHE A 54 6.51 0.80 26.30
CA PHE A 54 7.15 0.22 25.14
C PHE A 54 6.11 -0.12 24.05
N MET A 55 5.02 -0.82 24.43
CA MET A 55 3.95 -1.17 23.48
C MET A 55 3.20 0.06 22.95
N ALA A 56 2.93 1.05 23.81
CA ALA A 56 2.32 2.30 23.39
C ALA A 56 3.19 3.07 22.36
N ALA A 57 4.51 3.04 22.54
CA ALA A 57 5.43 3.65 21.58
C ALA A 57 5.43 2.91 20.24
N LEU A 58 5.39 1.56 20.24
CA LEU A 58 5.26 0.76 19.03
C LEU A 58 3.95 1.06 18.31
N SER A 59 2.83 1.09 19.04
CA SER A 59 1.51 1.42 18.51
C SER A 59 1.52 2.76 17.78
N ARG A 60 1.95 3.84 18.45
CA ARG A 60 2.06 5.17 17.84
C ARG A 60 2.96 5.20 16.62
N GLY A 61 4.08 4.46 16.67
CA GLY A 61 5.01 4.40 15.56
C GLY A 61 4.44 3.75 14.31
N VAL A 62 3.70 2.65 14.46
CA VAL A 62 3.03 1.96 13.35
C VAL A 62 1.83 2.76 12.85
N ALA A 63 1.02 3.32 13.74
CA ALA A 63 -0.18 4.07 13.36
C ALA A 63 0.13 5.37 12.60
N LYS A 64 1.31 5.93 12.77
CA LYS A 64 1.71 7.13 12.03
C LYS A 64 1.72 6.92 10.52
N PHE A 65 2.11 5.72 10.07
CA PHE A 65 2.20 5.33 8.67
C PHE A 65 1.80 3.86 8.51
N PRO A 66 0.50 3.52 8.65
CA PRO A 66 0.05 2.14 8.57
C PRO A 66 0.13 1.63 7.13
N TYR A 67 0.52 0.38 6.99
CA TYR A 67 0.53 -0.29 5.71
C TYR A 67 -0.69 -1.21 5.62
N GLY A 68 -1.73 -0.76 4.91
CA GLY A 68 -2.96 -1.50 4.71
C GLY A 68 -3.71 -1.87 5.99
N SER A 69 -4.64 -2.80 5.90
CA SER A 69 -5.43 -3.31 7.02
C SER A 69 -4.57 -3.91 8.13
N VAL A 70 -3.57 -4.70 7.76
CA VAL A 70 -2.69 -5.39 8.72
C VAL A 70 -1.86 -4.42 9.57
N GLY A 71 -1.49 -3.26 9.03
CA GLY A 71 -0.82 -2.20 9.79
C GLY A 71 -1.71 -1.59 10.85
N ILE A 72 -3.00 -1.42 10.55
CA ILE A 72 -4.00 -0.94 11.51
C ILE A 72 -4.21 -1.95 12.63
N PHE A 73 -4.40 -3.23 12.32
CA PHE A 73 -4.53 -4.28 13.33
C PHE A 73 -3.28 -4.39 14.20
N LEU A 74 -2.09 -4.28 13.63
CA LEU A 74 -0.84 -4.32 14.39
C LEU A 74 -0.72 -3.14 15.36
N ALA A 75 -1.07 -1.93 14.92
CA ALA A 75 -1.07 -0.74 15.77
C ALA A 75 -2.09 -0.88 16.92
N SER A 76 -3.29 -1.37 16.61
CA SER A 76 -4.35 -1.63 17.58
C SER A 76 -3.94 -2.72 18.58
N GLY A 77 -3.32 -3.81 18.12
CA GLY A 77 -2.82 -4.88 19.00
C GLY A 77 -1.74 -4.40 19.97
N PHE A 78 -0.80 -3.57 19.52
CA PHE A 78 0.18 -2.96 20.43
C PHE A 78 -0.48 -2.00 21.44
N ALA A 79 -1.51 -1.24 21.03
CA ALA A 79 -2.26 -0.40 21.95
C ALA A 79 -2.99 -1.23 23.02
N ALA A 80 -3.62 -2.33 22.62
CA ALA A 80 -4.30 -3.25 23.53
C ALA A 80 -3.34 -3.88 24.55
N CYS A 81 -2.13 -4.28 24.12
CA CYS A 81 -1.09 -4.74 25.04
C CYS A 81 -0.68 -3.63 26.05
N ALA A 82 -0.54 -2.40 25.59
CA ALA A 82 -0.19 -1.27 26.45
C ALA A 82 -1.27 -1.01 27.49
N GLU A 83 -2.54 -1.05 27.10
CA GLU A 83 -3.69 -0.89 27.98
C GLU A 83 -3.77 -2.02 29.02
N ALA A 84 -3.69 -3.27 28.56
CA ALA A 84 -3.78 -4.43 29.43
C ALA A 84 -2.66 -4.48 30.47
N TRP A 85 -1.44 -4.10 30.11
CA TRP A 85 -0.30 -4.19 31.01
C TRP A 85 -0.17 -3.01 31.98
N GLY A 86 -0.69 -1.82 31.66
CA GLY A 86 -0.70 -0.67 32.57
C GLY A 86 0.61 -0.51 33.35
N ASP A 87 0.55 -0.68 34.69
CA ASP A 87 1.70 -0.54 35.58
C ASP A 87 2.43 -1.87 35.88
N ILE A 88 2.19 -2.94 35.09
CA ILE A 88 2.85 -4.24 35.30
C ILE A 88 4.35 -4.16 34.95
N PRO A 89 5.26 -4.36 35.91
CA PRO A 89 6.69 -4.16 35.68
C PRO A 89 7.35 -5.29 34.90
N VAL A 90 6.78 -6.49 34.94
CA VAL A 90 7.28 -7.71 34.25
C VAL A 90 6.10 -8.51 33.76
N VAL A 91 6.01 -8.69 32.45
CA VAL A 91 4.93 -9.44 31.80
C VAL A 91 5.14 -10.95 32.04
N ARG A 92 4.09 -11.61 32.55
CA ARG A 92 4.00 -13.04 32.81
C ARG A 92 3.04 -13.71 31.83
N PRO A 93 3.02 -15.03 31.69
CA PRO A 93 2.07 -15.70 30.80
C PRO A 93 0.60 -15.33 31.05
N ALA A 94 0.18 -15.15 32.32
CA ALA A 94 -1.18 -14.71 32.64
C ALA A 94 -1.48 -13.26 32.18
N ASP A 95 -0.48 -12.40 32.14
CA ASP A 95 -0.61 -11.02 31.65
C ASP A 95 -0.71 -10.99 30.11
N LEU A 96 -0.20 -12.02 29.43
CA LEU A 96 -0.39 -12.21 27.98
C LEU A 96 -1.85 -12.57 27.65
N LEU A 97 -2.49 -13.42 28.45
CA LEU A 97 -3.93 -13.71 28.28
C LEU A 97 -4.76 -12.45 28.39
N MET A 98 -4.51 -11.64 29.43
CA MET A 98 -5.21 -10.36 29.59
C MET A 98 -4.99 -9.43 28.38
N ALA A 99 -3.79 -9.40 27.81
CA ALA A 99 -3.50 -8.60 26.62
C ALA A 99 -4.23 -9.16 25.38
N ILE A 100 -4.36 -10.47 25.23
CA ILE A 100 -5.09 -11.12 24.14
C ILE A 100 -6.60 -10.82 24.26
N ASP A 101 -7.17 -10.86 25.46
CA ASP A 101 -8.57 -10.49 25.71
C ASP A 101 -8.84 -9.02 25.35
N THR A 102 -7.95 -8.11 25.73
CA THR A 102 -8.05 -6.70 25.37
C THR A 102 -7.87 -6.49 23.85
N MET A 103 -6.97 -7.27 23.24
CA MET A 103 -6.75 -7.25 21.77
C MET A 103 -7.98 -7.74 21.02
N ASP A 104 -8.67 -8.77 21.51
CA ASP A 104 -9.93 -9.27 20.94
C ASP A 104 -10.99 -8.16 20.88
N GLN A 105 -11.18 -7.44 21.98
CA GLN A 105 -12.10 -6.30 22.02
C GLN A 105 -11.68 -5.19 21.03
N SER A 106 -10.40 -4.83 21.06
CA SER A 106 -9.85 -3.79 20.19
C SER A 106 -9.97 -4.15 18.70
N PHE A 107 -9.76 -5.41 18.32
CA PHE A 107 -9.89 -5.85 16.93
C PHE A 107 -11.35 -5.85 16.46
N LYS A 108 -12.29 -6.21 17.34
CA LYS A 108 -13.73 -6.05 17.07
C LYS A 108 -14.14 -4.59 16.89
N GLU A 109 -13.55 -3.68 17.66
CA GLU A 109 -13.75 -2.25 17.49
C GLU A 109 -13.17 -1.72 16.18
N VAL A 110 -11.99 -2.19 15.76
CA VAL A 110 -11.36 -1.81 14.49
C VAL A 110 -12.17 -2.28 13.30
N ALA A 111 -12.58 -3.55 13.30
CA ALA A 111 -13.32 -4.16 12.21
C ALA A 111 -14.82 -3.76 12.19
N GLY A 112 -15.39 -3.48 13.37
CA GLY A 112 -16.81 -3.22 13.56
C GLY A 112 -17.66 -4.49 13.53
N ALA A 113 -18.98 -4.30 13.54
CA ALA A 113 -19.95 -5.41 13.64
C ALA A 113 -19.95 -6.35 12.42
N ASP A 114 -19.49 -5.88 11.26
CA ASP A 114 -19.44 -6.65 10.01
C ASP A 114 -18.05 -7.25 9.79
N SER A 115 -17.36 -7.63 10.88
CA SER A 115 -16.03 -8.22 10.79
C SER A 115 -16.05 -9.52 9.98
N TRP A 116 -15.00 -9.70 9.19
CA TRP A 116 -14.81 -10.89 8.37
C TRP A 116 -14.76 -12.17 9.23
N GLU A 117 -15.61 -13.15 8.93
CA GLU A 117 -15.80 -14.36 9.75
C GLU A 117 -14.50 -15.16 10.00
N PHE A 118 -13.55 -15.11 9.05
CA PHE A 118 -12.29 -15.85 9.11
C PHE A 118 -11.05 -14.95 9.29
N GLY A 119 -11.21 -13.65 9.54
CA GLY A 119 -10.10 -12.70 9.61
C GLY A 119 -9.36 -12.68 10.94
N LEU A 120 -8.40 -11.74 11.07
CA LEU A 120 -7.56 -11.57 12.27
C LEU A 120 -8.36 -11.36 13.56
N SER A 121 -9.51 -10.70 13.49
CA SER A 121 -10.37 -10.49 14.66
C SER A 121 -10.93 -11.83 15.18
N HIS A 122 -11.37 -12.70 14.28
CA HIS A 122 -11.86 -14.03 14.65
C HIS A 122 -10.73 -14.93 15.22
N LEU A 123 -9.54 -14.85 14.61
CA LEU A 123 -8.36 -15.57 15.13
C LEU A 123 -8.04 -15.18 16.58
N ILE A 124 -8.03 -13.89 16.91
CA ILE A 124 -7.72 -13.45 18.28
C ILE A 124 -8.81 -13.88 19.26
N SER A 125 -10.09 -13.87 18.86
CA SER A 125 -11.18 -14.43 19.67
C SER A 125 -10.96 -15.91 19.98
N ASN A 126 -10.59 -16.71 18.97
CA ASN A 126 -10.29 -18.15 19.15
C ASN A 126 -9.10 -18.37 20.10
N ILE A 127 -8.03 -17.61 19.95
CA ILE A 127 -6.85 -17.71 20.83
C ILE A 127 -7.26 -17.40 22.27
N SER A 128 -8.03 -16.34 22.52
CA SER A 128 -8.53 -15.98 23.84
C SER A 128 -9.35 -17.11 24.46
N GLU A 129 -10.28 -17.69 23.71
CA GLU A 129 -11.11 -18.81 24.16
C GLU A 129 -10.27 -20.03 24.53
N GLN A 130 -9.38 -20.49 23.66
CA GLN A 130 -8.54 -21.66 23.88
C GLN A 130 -7.59 -21.49 25.07
N LEU A 131 -7.01 -20.31 25.25
CA LEU A 131 -6.12 -20.03 26.37
C LEU A 131 -6.87 -19.96 27.71
N SER A 132 -8.12 -19.50 27.69
CA SER A 132 -8.95 -19.42 28.91
C SER A 132 -9.30 -20.79 29.50
N GLU A 133 -9.24 -21.86 28.70
CA GLU A 133 -9.50 -23.23 29.12
C GLU A 133 -8.28 -23.89 29.82
N LEU A 134 -7.09 -23.26 29.77
CA LEU A 134 -5.87 -23.82 30.35
C LEU A 134 -5.76 -23.45 31.84
N GLU A 135 -5.54 -24.46 32.70
CA GLU A 135 -5.39 -24.28 34.16
C GLU A 135 -4.07 -23.57 34.55
N LEU A 136 -3.00 -23.81 33.80
CA LEU A 136 -1.66 -23.25 34.00
C LEU A 136 -1.13 -22.75 32.66
N LEU A 137 -0.66 -21.50 32.62
CA LEU A 137 -0.08 -20.90 31.43
C LEU A 137 1.45 -20.83 31.56
N THR A 138 2.15 -21.41 30.60
CA THR A 138 3.56 -21.14 30.32
C THR A 138 3.67 -20.29 29.07
N LEU A 139 4.82 -19.64 28.86
CA LEU A 139 5.05 -18.85 27.63
C LEU A 139 4.93 -19.74 26.39
N THR A 140 5.51 -20.93 26.42
CA THR A 140 5.46 -21.92 25.34
C THR A 140 4.02 -22.31 25.02
N GLN A 141 3.19 -22.64 26.02
CA GLN A 141 1.77 -22.94 25.82
C GLN A 141 1.02 -21.80 25.14
N VAL A 142 1.25 -20.54 25.57
CA VAL A 142 0.59 -19.38 24.96
C VAL A 142 0.93 -19.25 23.47
N VAL A 143 2.22 -19.33 23.13
CA VAL A 143 2.64 -19.13 21.73
C VAL A 143 2.30 -20.33 20.84
N ASP A 144 2.36 -21.57 21.37
CA ASP A 144 2.00 -22.77 20.64
C ASP A 144 0.48 -22.83 20.37
N THR A 145 -0.36 -22.49 21.37
CA THR A 145 -1.80 -22.38 21.16
C THR A 145 -2.12 -21.33 20.11
N ALA A 146 -1.51 -20.14 20.19
CA ALA A 146 -1.71 -19.10 19.19
C ALA A 146 -1.28 -19.54 17.78
N LEU A 147 -0.18 -20.29 17.67
CA LEU A 147 0.28 -20.84 16.38
C LEU A 147 -0.71 -21.87 15.82
N VAL A 148 -1.21 -22.79 16.66
CA VAL A 148 -2.19 -23.81 16.25
C VAL A 148 -3.48 -23.14 15.78
N CYS A 149 -4.04 -22.21 16.55
CA CYS A 149 -5.23 -21.45 16.15
C CYS A 149 -5.03 -20.71 14.83
N ALA A 150 -3.85 -20.10 14.60
CA ALA A 150 -3.56 -19.41 13.37
C ALA A 150 -3.46 -20.36 12.16
N GLN A 151 -2.90 -21.55 12.35
CA GLN A 151 -2.84 -22.59 11.31
C GLN A 151 -4.24 -23.11 10.98
N GLU A 152 -5.05 -23.42 11.97
CA GLU A 152 -6.44 -23.87 11.81
C GLU A 152 -7.28 -22.81 11.09
N ALA A 153 -7.25 -21.56 11.55
CA ALA A 153 -7.98 -20.47 10.91
C ALA A 153 -7.57 -20.26 9.44
N THR A 154 -6.27 -20.44 9.13
CA THR A 154 -5.80 -20.32 7.74
C THR A 154 -6.29 -21.49 6.88
N VAL A 155 -6.36 -22.72 7.42
CA VAL A 155 -6.93 -23.89 6.74
C VAL A 155 -8.41 -23.72 6.53
N ASP A 156 -9.16 -23.32 7.55
CA ASP A 156 -10.61 -23.10 7.48
C ASP A 156 -10.96 -22.03 6.45
N SER A 157 -10.18 -20.94 6.42
CA SER A 157 -10.30 -19.92 5.38
C SER A 157 -10.07 -20.49 3.98
N ALA A 158 -9.07 -21.34 3.80
CA ALA A 158 -8.80 -21.97 2.52
C ALA A 158 -9.91 -22.92 2.10
N ASP A 159 -10.44 -23.73 3.00
CA ASP A 159 -11.54 -24.66 2.73
C ASP A 159 -12.82 -23.92 2.36
N ALA A 160 -13.12 -22.80 3.02
CA ALA A 160 -14.27 -21.97 2.71
C ALA A 160 -14.17 -21.25 1.34
N HIS A 161 -12.96 -21.02 0.82
CA HIS A 161 -12.71 -20.20 -0.36
C HIS A 161 -12.00 -20.95 -1.51
N GLY A 162 -12.31 -22.23 -1.67
CA GLY A 162 -11.86 -23.00 -2.82
C GLY A 162 -10.35 -23.29 -2.85
N GLY A 163 -9.72 -23.38 -1.70
CA GLY A 163 -8.29 -23.69 -1.53
C GLY A 163 -7.37 -22.47 -1.41
N VAL A 164 -7.95 -21.27 -1.28
CA VAL A 164 -7.21 -20.02 -1.10
C VAL A 164 -7.32 -19.52 0.33
N GLY A 165 -6.24 -19.59 1.09
CA GLY A 165 -6.19 -19.09 2.47
C GLY A 165 -6.01 -17.56 2.54
N ASP A 166 -6.51 -16.97 3.64
CA ASP A 166 -6.31 -15.55 3.93
C ASP A 166 -4.82 -15.25 4.21
N ALA A 167 -4.26 -14.29 3.49
CA ALA A 167 -2.84 -13.92 3.60
C ALA A 167 -2.50 -13.23 4.94
N GLY A 168 -3.46 -12.56 5.57
CA GLY A 168 -3.31 -11.97 6.90
C GLY A 168 -3.17 -13.05 7.97
N LEU A 169 -4.01 -14.10 7.90
CA LEU A 169 -3.90 -15.29 8.78
C LEU A 169 -2.59 -16.04 8.55
N ALA A 170 -2.18 -16.22 7.29
CA ALA A 170 -0.88 -16.80 6.95
C ALA A 170 0.29 -15.99 7.53
N GLY A 171 0.18 -14.68 7.52
CA GLY A 171 1.13 -13.77 8.17
C GLY A 171 1.14 -13.93 9.70
N ALA A 172 -0.03 -14.09 10.33
CA ALA A 172 -0.14 -14.38 11.76
C ALA A 172 0.52 -15.72 12.11
N CYS A 173 0.35 -16.77 11.28
CA CYS A 173 1.07 -18.04 11.46
C CYS A 173 2.59 -17.83 11.53
N LEU A 174 3.16 -17.00 10.65
CA LEU A 174 4.60 -16.71 10.65
C LEU A 174 5.04 -15.90 11.86
N ILE A 175 4.20 -14.96 12.34
CA ILE A 175 4.47 -14.19 13.56
C ILE A 175 4.51 -15.14 14.77
N PHE A 176 3.49 -15.97 14.96
CA PHE A 176 3.43 -16.90 16.08
C PHE A 176 4.49 -18.00 15.97
N ALA A 177 4.80 -18.50 14.77
CA ALA A 177 5.92 -19.44 14.57
C ALA A 177 7.27 -18.83 14.95
N ALA A 178 7.49 -17.54 14.65
CA ALA A 178 8.71 -16.86 15.08
C ALA A 178 8.79 -16.66 16.60
N LEU A 179 7.66 -16.45 17.26
CA LEU A 179 7.57 -16.35 18.73
C LEU A 179 7.75 -17.74 19.37
N ALA A 180 7.16 -18.81 18.81
CA ALA A 180 7.35 -20.18 19.27
C ALA A 180 8.81 -20.64 19.14
N ASP A 181 9.47 -20.31 18.01
CA ASP A 181 10.92 -20.57 17.87
C ASP A 181 11.75 -19.84 18.92
N LEU A 182 11.38 -18.60 19.31
CA LEU A 182 12.06 -17.87 20.38
C LEU A 182 11.84 -18.51 21.76
N ALA A 183 10.62 -18.97 22.04
CA ALA A 183 10.29 -19.67 23.29
C ALA A 183 11.07 -21.01 23.38
N ALA A 184 11.07 -21.81 22.32
CA ALA A 184 11.82 -23.06 22.23
C ALA A 184 13.33 -22.85 22.46
N VAL A 185 13.92 -21.83 21.83
CA VAL A 185 15.35 -21.50 22.03
C VAL A 185 15.63 -21.08 23.47
N ALA A 186 14.72 -20.35 24.14
CA ALA A 186 14.87 -19.99 25.55
C ALA A 186 14.85 -21.21 26.47
N GLU A 187 14.17 -22.29 26.08
CA GLU A 187 14.14 -23.58 26.78
C GLU A 187 15.29 -24.53 26.38
N GLY A 188 16.15 -24.09 25.45
CA GLY A 188 17.31 -24.86 24.96
C GLY A 188 16.98 -25.86 23.83
N GLU A 189 15.82 -25.69 23.19
CA GLU A 189 15.36 -26.51 22.07
C GLU A 189 15.67 -25.83 20.73
N ALA A 190 15.58 -26.60 19.63
CA ALA A 190 15.76 -26.06 18.28
C ALA A 190 14.44 -25.47 17.76
N GLY A 191 14.48 -24.20 17.29
CA GLY A 191 13.33 -23.58 16.63
C GLY A 191 13.14 -24.14 15.21
N VAL A 192 12.00 -24.80 14.97
CA VAL A 192 11.65 -25.42 13.68
C VAL A 192 10.32 -24.91 13.11
N HIS A 193 9.55 -24.13 13.88
CA HIS A 193 8.19 -23.72 13.55
C HIS A 193 8.13 -22.83 12.29
N VAL A 194 9.02 -21.84 12.18
CA VAL A 194 9.08 -20.96 11.00
C VAL A 194 9.31 -21.74 9.72
N SER A 195 10.25 -22.72 9.71
CA SER A 195 10.53 -23.51 8.51
C SER A 195 9.36 -24.38 8.10
N THR A 196 8.63 -24.93 9.08
CA THR A 196 7.44 -25.76 8.86
C THR A 196 6.31 -24.92 8.25
N VAL A 197 6.01 -23.77 8.84
CA VAL A 197 4.96 -22.86 8.33
C VAL A 197 5.32 -22.35 6.92
N GLN A 198 6.56 -21.96 6.69
CA GLN A 198 6.97 -21.53 5.34
C GLN A 198 6.83 -22.62 4.28
N ALA A 199 7.08 -23.88 4.62
CA ALA A 199 6.89 -25.00 3.70
C ALA A 199 5.41 -25.18 3.34
N MET A 200 4.53 -25.13 4.34
CA MET A 200 3.07 -25.18 4.14
C MET A 200 2.57 -24.02 3.25
N LEU A 201 3.00 -22.80 3.53
CA LEU A 201 2.56 -21.62 2.79
C LEU A 201 3.05 -21.63 1.33
N ARG A 202 4.23 -22.18 1.03
CA ARG A 202 4.71 -22.33 -0.36
C ARG A 202 3.82 -23.26 -1.18
N ASP A 203 3.35 -24.34 -0.59
CA ASP A 203 2.41 -25.24 -1.26
C ASP A 203 1.08 -24.54 -1.56
N TRP A 204 0.60 -23.71 -0.65
CA TRP A 204 -0.61 -22.92 -0.85
C TRP A 204 -0.45 -21.79 -1.88
N ALA A 205 0.67 -21.07 -1.88
CA ALA A 205 0.94 -20.02 -2.86
C ALA A 205 0.91 -20.56 -4.30
N ASN A 206 1.44 -21.75 -4.51
CA ASN A 206 1.40 -22.41 -5.82
C ASN A 206 -0.05 -22.70 -6.28
N ARG A 207 -0.95 -23.06 -5.35
CA ARG A 207 -2.37 -23.29 -5.65
C ARG A 207 -3.12 -21.97 -5.86
N SER A 208 -2.83 -20.95 -5.06
CA SER A 208 -3.47 -19.63 -5.13
C SER A 208 -3.27 -18.95 -6.48
N ARG A 209 -2.12 -19.11 -7.12
CA ARG A 209 -1.85 -18.60 -8.46
C ARG A 209 -2.84 -19.10 -9.51
N ILE A 210 -3.27 -20.36 -9.40
CA ILE A 210 -4.25 -20.97 -10.33
C ILE A 210 -5.64 -20.40 -10.11
N VAL A 211 -6.02 -20.18 -8.84
CA VAL A 211 -7.36 -19.68 -8.47
C VAL A 211 -7.50 -18.18 -8.78
N ALA A 212 -6.47 -17.40 -8.55
CA ALA A 212 -6.47 -15.96 -8.80
C ALA A 212 -6.83 -15.60 -10.25
N GLU A 213 -6.46 -16.45 -11.21
CA GLU A 213 -6.82 -16.26 -12.62
C GLU A 213 -8.34 -16.29 -12.84
N SER A 214 -9.07 -17.07 -12.04
CA SER A 214 -10.54 -17.15 -12.11
C SER A 214 -11.24 -15.99 -11.39
N LEU A 215 -10.59 -15.30 -10.46
CA LEU A 215 -11.14 -14.22 -9.64
C LEU A 215 -11.01 -12.82 -10.27
N ARG A 216 -10.43 -12.71 -11.45
CA ARG A 216 -10.11 -11.43 -12.15
C ARG A 216 -11.29 -10.45 -12.31
N HIS A 217 -12.51 -10.83 -11.99
CA HIS A 217 -13.71 -10.04 -12.29
C HIS A 217 -14.51 -9.56 -11.08
N THR A 218 -14.11 -9.88 -9.87
CA THR A 218 -14.87 -9.49 -8.67
C THR A 218 -13.95 -8.93 -7.60
N VAL A 219 -13.89 -7.59 -7.50
CA VAL A 219 -13.30 -6.93 -6.33
C VAL A 219 -14.41 -6.57 -5.37
N PRO A 220 -14.56 -7.29 -4.24
CA PRO A 220 -15.51 -6.88 -3.21
C PRO A 220 -15.09 -5.51 -2.63
N GLY A 221 -16.04 -4.67 -2.34
CA GLY A 221 -15.78 -3.46 -1.56
C GLY A 221 -15.48 -2.19 -2.31
N GLY A 222 -15.12 -2.24 -3.59
CA GLY A 222 -14.86 -1.04 -4.39
C GLY A 222 -13.56 -1.08 -5.19
N GLU A 223 -13.37 -0.07 -6.06
CA GLU A 223 -12.26 -0.07 -7.04
C GLU A 223 -10.93 0.45 -6.47
N PHE A 224 -10.96 1.21 -5.35
CA PHE A 224 -9.76 1.86 -4.81
C PHE A 224 -9.55 1.48 -3.35
N ALA A 225 -8.31 1.10 -3.00
CA ALA A 225 -7.84 1.06 -1.63
C ALA A 225 -7.37 2.47 -1.23
N THR A 226 -7.94 3.00 -0.16
CA THR A 226 -7.65 4.35 0.34
C THR A 226 -7.24 4.26 1.80
N THR A 227 -6.08 4.85 2.12
CA THR A 227 -5.60 4.94 3.50
C THR A 227 -5.30 6.39 3.82
N PHE A 228 -5.83 6.90 4.93
CA PHE A 228 -5.58 8.26 5.40
C PHE A 228 -5.55 8.33 6.92
N HIS A 229 -4.99 9.42 7.44
CA HIS A 229 -5.02 9.76 8.85
C HIS A 229 -5.46 11.21 9.06
N PHE A 230 -6.04 11.48 10.22
CA PHE A 230 -6.41 12.83 10.63
C PHE A 230 -6.53 12.93 12.16
N GLU A 231 -6.54 14.14 12.65
CA GLU A 231 -6.69 14.46 14.07
C GLU A 231 -8.07 15.07 14.32
N ALA A 232 -8.73 14.62 15.37
CA ALA A 232 -10.01 15.20 15.78
C ALA A 232 -10.23 15.06 17.31
N VAL A 233 -10.84 16.08 17.90
CA VAL A 233 -11.12 16.12 19.35
C VAL A 233 -12.48 15.50 19.68
N ASP A 234 -13.49 15.72 18.84
CA ASP A 234 -14.89 15.32 19.13
C ASP A 234 -15.39 14.17 18.24
N MET A 235 -14.46 13.40 17.63
CA MET A 235 -14.77 12.25 16.80
C MET A 235 -14.62 10.96 17.63
N THR A 236 -15.46 9.97 17.34
CA THR A 236 -15.29 8.60 17.84
C THR A 236 -15.10 7.66 16.64
N THR A 237 -14.45 6.51 16.87
CA THR A 237 -14.28 5.48 15.84
C THR A 237 -15.60 5.08 15.21
N GLU A 238 -16.67 4.94 16.01
CA GLU A 238 -17.98 4.56 15.50
C GLU A 238 -18.60 5.63 14.60
N LYS A 239 -18.58 6.89 15.00
CA LYS A 239 -19.07 8.00 14.16
C LYS A 239 -18.32 8.09 12.83
N LEU A 240 -17.01 7.91 12.87
CA LEU A 240 -16.20 7.91 11.64
C LEU A 240 -16.58 6.73 10.77
N ARG A 241 -16.66 5.53 11.35
CA ARG A 241 -17.03 4.31 10.62
C ARG A 241 -18.41 4.42 9.98
N GLU A 242 -19.41 4.93 10.71
CA GLU A 242 -20.76 5.18 10.16
C GLU A 242 -20.72 6.11 8.95
N SER A 243 -19.92 7.18 9.02
CA SER A 243 -19.78 8.11 7.90
C SER A 243 -19.12 7.47 6.68
N LEU A 244 -18.11 6.61 6.90
CA LEU A 244 -17.38 5.93 5.83
C LEU A 244 -18.17 4.77 5.23
N ARG A 245 -19.01 4.08 5.98
CA ARG A 245 -19.91 3.02 5.49
C ARG A 245 -20.91 3.51 4.43
N ALA A 246 -21.23 4.79 4.42
CA ALA A 246 -22.08 5.37 3.39
C ALA A 246 -21.44 5.33 1.98
N VAL A 247 -20.10 5.23 1.90
CA VAL A 247 -19.32 5.30 0.65
C VAL A 247 -18.37 4.11 0.46
N SER A 248 -18.36 3.15 1.37
CA SER A 248 -17.45 2.00 1.37
C SER A 248 -18.10 0.79 2.03
N SER A 249 -17.78 -0.40 1.53
CA SER A 249 -18.23 -1.68 2.11
C SER A 249 -17.25 -2.26 3.12
N GLU A 250 -15.96 -1.96 3.01
CA GLU A 250 -14.92 -2.39 3.96
C GLU A 250 -14.29 -1.16 4.59
N VAL A 251 -14.46 -1.01 5.90
CA VAL A 251 -13.98 0.15 6.65
C VAL A 251 -13.30 -0.32 7.91
N LEU A 252 -11.99 -0.10 8.01
CA LEU A 252 -11.22 -0.28 9.22
C LEU A 252 -10.86 1.09 9.79
N VAL A 253 -11.14 1.30 11.07
CA VAL A 253 -10.81 2.54 11.76
C VAL A 253 -10.13 2.21 13.07
N CYS A 254 -8.95 2.79 13.30
CA CYS A 254 -8.24 2.76 14.56
C CYS A 254 -8.10 4.17 15.10
N GLN A 255 -8.31 4.33 16.42
CA GLN A 255 -8.05 5.57 17.14
C GLN A 255 -6.91 5.35 18.12
N ILE A 256 -5.96 6.25 18.14
CA ILE A 256 -4.91 6.33 19.15
C ILE A 256 -4.97 7.71 19.77
N VAL A 257 -5.12 7.76 21.07
CA VAL A 257 -5.16 9.02 21.81
C VAL A 257 -3.75 9.36 22.29
N ASP A 258 -3.32 10.59 22.04
CA ASP A 258 -2.04 11.08 22.53
C ASP A 258 -2.09 11.47 24.02
N GLU A 259 -0.95 11.88 24.58
CA GLU A 259 -0.84 12.32 25.99
C GLU A 259 -1.64 13.60 26.30
N PHE A 260 -2.10 14.33 25.29
CA PHE A 260 -2.92 15.55 25.42
C PHE A 260 -4.42 15.27 25.22
N GLY A 261 -4.81 14.01 24.98
CA GLY A 261 -6.19 13.61 24.74
C GLY A 261 -6.67 13.88 23.30
N VAL A 262 -5.77 14.20 22.37
CA VAL A 262 -6.11 14.35 20.95
C VAL A 262 -6.20 12.97 20.30
N GLY A 263 -7.32 12.69 19.65
CA GLY A 263 -7.51 11.45 18.90
C GLY A 263 -6.83 11.53 17.54
N HIS A 264 -5.90 10.62 17.30
CA HIS A 264 -5.32 10.37 15.98
C HIS A 264 -6.06 9.19 15.35
N PHE A 265 -6.76 9.44 14.27
CA PHE A 265 -7.54 8.44 13.56
C PHE A 265 -6.78 7.98 12.32
N VAL A 266 -6.81 6.69 12.11
CA VAL A 266 -6.34 6.05 10.89
C VAL A 266 -7.48 5.26 10.29
N ALA A 267 -7.76 5.46 9.00
CA ALA A 267 -8.76 4.71 8.27
C ALA A 267 -8.15 4.04 7.05
N HIS A 268 -8.56 2.80 6.82
CA HIS A 268 -8.32 2.06 5.59
C HIS A 268 -9.65 1.55 5.07
N LEU A 269 -9.94 1.79 3.79
CA LEU A 269 -11.21 1.43 3.19
C LEU A 269 -11.07 1.11 1.71
N HIS A 270 -12.02 0.32 1.20
CA HIS A 270 -12.19 0.06 -0.22
C HIS A 270 -13.43 0.78 -0.71
N THR A 271 -13.31 1.65 -1.71
CA THR A 271 -14.38 2.53 -2.15
C THR A 271 -14.32 2.82 -3.65
N PRO A 272 -15.46 2.98 -4.35
CA PRO A 272 -15.48 3.47 -5.72
C PRO A 272 -15.25 4.98 -5.82
N ALA A 273 -15.32 5.71 -4.68
CA ALA A 273 -15.25 7.18 -4.64
C ALA A 273 -14.27 7.66 -3.55
N PRO A 274 -12.94 7.52 -3.75
CA PRO A 274 -11.94 7.72 -2.72
C PRO A 274 -11.95 9.14 -2.12
N LEU A 275 -12.28 10.16 -2.91
CA LEU A 275 -12.29 11.54 -2.44
C LEU A 275 -13.52 11.88 -1.60
N THR A 276 -14.64 11.18 -1.81
CA THR A 276 -15.89 11.39 -1.04
C THR A 276 -15.75 10.88 0.40
N ALA A 277 -14.87 9.91 0.62
CA ALA A 277 -14.61 9.32 1.93
C ALA A 277 -13.74 10.21 2.83
N LEU A 278 -13.05 11.22 2.29
CA LEU A 278 -12.10 12.01 3.06
C LEU A 278 -12.80 12.96 4.02
N PRO A 279 -12.35 13.05 5.28
CA PRO A 279 -12.80 14.08 6.20
C PRO A 279 -12.34 15.46 5.73
N TYR A 280 -13.00 16.51 6.20
CA TYR A 280 -12.71 17.90 5.80
C TYR A 280 -11.25 18.30 6.01
N SER A 281 -10.63 17.86 7.10
CA SER A 281 -9.20 18.02 7.36
C SER A 281 -8.53 16.65 7.37
N HIS A 282 -7.90 16.28 6.29
CA HIS A 282 -7.13 15.05 6.19
C HIS A 282 -5.65 15.37 6.00
N GLY A 283 -4.78 14.47 6.47
CA GLY A 283 -3.35 14.49 6.16
C GLY A 283 -3.05 13.86 4.80
N ALA A 284 -1.91 13.19 4.68
CA ALA A 284 -1.57 12.46 3.46
C ALA A 284 -2.52 11.29 3.22
N VAL A 285 -2.98 11.17 1.97
CA VAL A 285 -3.89 10.11 1.53
C VAL A 285 -3.20 9.26 0.49
N LEU A 286 -3.17 7.96 0.73
CA LEU A 286 -2.65 6.97 -0.20
C LEU A 286 -3.80 6.28 -0.92
N ILE A 287 -3.80 6.33 -2.25
CA ILE A 287 -4.86 5.78 -3.10
C ILE A 287 -4.25 4.85 -4.13
N ARG A 288 -4.84 3.65 -4.27
CA ARG A 288 -4.44 2.63 -5.24
C ARG A 288 -5.67 2.00 -5.89
N HIS A 289 -5.60 1.72 -7.18
CA HIS A 289 -6.62 0.98 -7.90
C HIS A 289 -6.47 -0.53 -7.67
N LEU A 290 -7.54 -1.19 -7.24
CA LEU A 290 -7.51 -2.61 -6.86
C LEU A 290 -7.56 -3.57 -8.06
N ASN A 291 -8.07 -3.11 -9.21
CA ASN A 291 -8.13 -3.93 -10.43
C ASN A 291 -6.79 -4.03 -11.18
N VAL A 292 -5.74 -3.36 -10.68
CA VAL A 292 -4.39 -3.50 -11.21
C VAL A 292 -3.80 -4.78 -10.62
N LEU A 293 -4.02 -5.89 -11.30
CA LEU A 293 -3.44 -7.17 -10.93
C LEU A 293 -1.91 -7.10 -11.06
N PRO A 294 -1.15 -7.69 -10.11
CA PRO A 294 0.27 -7.88 -10.30
C PRO A 294 0.52 -8.81 -11.49
N GLU A 295 1.55 -8.52 -12.22
CA GLU A 295 1.92 -9.21 -13.46
C GLU A 295 2.31 -10.67 -13.29
N ILE A 296 2.57 -11.09 -12.05
CA ILE A 296 2.80 -12.50 -11.71
C ILE A 296 1.62 -13.39 -12.18
N LEU A 297 0.41 -12.81 -12.22
CA LEU A 297 -0.80 -13.50 -12.69
C LEU A 297 -1.11 -13.27 -14.17
N GLU A 298 -0.56 -12.22 -14.74
CA GLU A 298 -0.64 -11.92 -16.17
C GLU A 298 0.55 -12.53 -16.95
N GLY A 299 1.40 -13.32 -16.27
CA GLY A 299 2.51 -13.99 -16.93
C GLY A 299 2.00 -14.62 -18.21
N ASP A 300 2.58 -14.20 -19.34
CA ASP A 300 2.51 -14.97 -20.56
C ASP A 300 2.88 -16.40 -20.19
N GLU A 301 1.89 -17.21 -19.87
CA GLU A 301 2.05 -18.63 -20.01
C GLU A 301 2.35 -18.80 -21.49
N ASP A 302 3.64 -18.88 -21.80
CA ASP A 302 4.09 -19.34 -23.11
C ASP A 302 3.21 -20.56 -23.42
N PRO A 303 2.47 -20.57 -24.54
CA PRO A 303 1.67 -21.73 -24.95
C PRO A 303 2.46 -23.05 -24.86
N LEU A 304 3.78 -22.99 -24.93
CA LEU A 304 4.70 -24.09 -24.72
C LEU A 304 4.78 -24.54 -23.23
N THR A 305 4.69 -23.65 -22.26
CA THR A 305 4.67 -23.99 -20.84
C THR A 305 3.36 -24.72 -20.49
N LYS A 306 2.25 -24.31 -21.12
CA LYS A 306 0.94 -24.99 -20.98
C LYS A 306 0.93 -26.37 -21.61
N LEU A 307 1.59 -26.54 -22.76
CA LEU A 307 1.78 -27.83 -23.44
C LEU A 307 2.69 -28.79 -22.65
N THR A 308 3.64 -28.26 -21.88
CA THR A 308 4.57 -29.09 -21.09
C THR A 308 4.04 -29.47 -19.71
N ALA A 309 3.10 -28.69 -19.15
CA ALA A 309 2.41 -29.05 -17.91
C ALA A 309 1.60 -30.36 -18.04
N ASP A 310 1.18 -30.69 -19.26
CA ASP A 310 0.41 -31.91 -19.56
C ASP A 310 1.30 -33.15 -19.81
N PHE A 311 2.64 -32.99 -19.83
CA PHE A 311 3.55 -34.08 -20.15
C PHE A 311 4.78 -34.12 -19.22
N ASP A 312 4.77 -34.99 -18.22
CA ASP A 312 5.82 -35.17 -17.18
C ASP A 312 7.25 -35.39 -17.71
N ASN A 313 7.43 -35.67 -19.00
CA ASN A 313 8.71 -36.03 -19.62
C ASN A 313 9.18 -35.10 -20.74
N VAL A 314 8.54 -33.96 -20.94
CA VAL A 314 8.93 -32.99 -21.98
C VAL A 314 9.65 -31.80 -21.34
N VAL A 315 10.96 -31.76 -21.47
CA VAL A 315 11.77 -30.60 -21.09
C VAL A 315 11.89 -29.68 -22.30
N VAL A 316 11.33 -28.48 -22.23
CA VAL A 316 11.46 -27.48 -23.30
C VAL A 316 12.89 -26.98 -23.32
N LEU A 317 13.53 -27.04 -24.45
CA LEU A 317 14.90 -26.52 -24.66
C LEU A 317 15.01 -25.02 -24.32
N ALA A 318 13.88 -24.27 -24.38
CA ALA A 318 13.76 -22.89 -23.95
C ALA A 318 14.02 -22.69 -22.45
N ASP A 319 13.71 -23.65 -21.60
CA ASP A 319 14.04 -23.60 -20.17
C ASP A 319 15.55 -23.68 -19.90
N PHE A 320 16.30 -24.18 -20.85
CA PHE A 320 17.76 -24.23 -20.79
C PHE A 320 18.44 -22.98 -21.37
N THR A 321 17.79 -22.27 -22.30
CA THR A 321 18.44 -21.17 -23.06
C THR A 321 18.02 -19.78 -22.60
N ALA A 322 16.91 -19.64 -21.94
CA ALA A 322 16.50 -18.38 -21.33
C ALA A 322 15.56 -18.69 -20.17
N ARG A 323 16.01 -18.57 -18.95
CA ARG A 323 15.17 -18.00 -17.92
C ARG A 323 14.85 -16.60 -18.42
N GLN A 324 13.82 -16.49 -19.26
CA GLN A 324 13.34 -15.18 -19.69
C GLN A 324 12.88 -14.50 -18.40
N THR A 325 13.61 -13.45 -18.03
CA THR A 325 13.20 -12.60 -16.93
C THR A 325 11.78 -12.13 -17.24
N PRO A 326 10.81 -12.33 -16.33
CA PRO A 326 9.43 -12.00 -16.62
C PRO A 326 9.31 -10.53 -17.03
N LEU A 327 8.37 -10.24 -17.91
CA LEU A 327 7.97 -8.87 -18.24
C LEU A 327 7.22 -8.29 -17.03
N VAL A 328 7.72 -7.20 -16.45
CA VAL A 328 7.13 -6.58 -15.27
C VAL A 328 6.79 -5.11 -15.51
N ALA A 329 5.61 -4.65 -15.05
CA ALA A 329 5.28 -3.22 -15.04
C ALA A 329 6.12 -2.50 -13.98
N PRO A 330 6.50 -1.25 -14.21
CA PRO A 330 7.20 -0.48 -13.19
C PRO A 330 6.31 -0.20 -11.99
N GLY A 331 6.89 -0.07 -10.80
CA GLY A 331 6.20 0.54 -9.67
C GLY A 331 6.03 2.05 -9.94
N LEU A 332 4.81 2.56 -9.97
CA LEU A 332 4.54 3.98 -10.21
C LEU A 332 4.00 4.64 -8.94
N LEU A 333 4.65 5.72 -8.49
CA LEU A 333 4.19 6.56 -7.38
C LEU A 333 4.04 8.00 -7.87
N VAL A 334 2.82 8.51 -7.88
CA VAL A 334 2.52 9.91 -8.21
C VAL A 334 2.39 10.72 -6.93
N LEU A 335 3.10 11.84 -6.85
CA LEU A 335 3.01 12.80 -5.75
C LEU A 335 2.14 13.97 -6.21
N SER A 336 0.82 13.85 -6.03
CA SER A 336 -0.16 14.78 -6.60
C SER A 336 -0.70 15.76 -5.57
N SER A 337 -0.97 16.98 -6.02
CA SER A 337 -1.78 17.99 -5.33
C SER A 337 -3.14 18.24 -6.01
N ALA A 338 -3.47 17.46 -7.05
CA ALA A 338 -4.69 17.58 -7.84
C ALA A 338 -5.71 16.48 -7.50
N PRO A 339 -6.68 16.72 -6.59
CA PRO A 339 -7.63 15.69 -6.17
C PRO A 339 -8.43 15.10 -7.33
N ALA A 340 -8.80 15.91 -8.31
CA ALA A 340 -9.62 15.43 -9.43
C ALA A 340 -8.86 14.55 -10.44
N LEU A 341 -7.52 14.48 -10.37
CA LEU A 341 -6.70 13.59 -11.20
C LEU A 341 -6.33 12.27 -10.53
N VAL A 342 -6.64 12.11 -9.25
CA VAL A 342 -6.26 10.92 -8.45
C VAL A 342 -6.76 9.63 -9.08
N GLU A 343 -8.04 9.58 -9.47
CA GLU A 343 -8.60 8.38 -10.10
C GLU A 343 -7.95 8.10 -11.47
N THR A 344 -7.63 9.13 -12.23
CA THR A 344 -6.95 8.97 -13.52
C THR A 344 -5.57 8.32 -13.35
N TYR A 345 -4.79 8.80 -12.40
CA TYR A 345 -3.48 8.21 -12.10
C TYR A 345 -3.60 6.77 -11.59
N ALA A 346 -4.51 6.54 -10.63
CA ALA A 346 -4.69 5.23 -10.05
C ALA A 346 -5.17 4.19 -11.07
N ARG A 347 -6.14 4.53 -11.93
CA ARG A 347 -6.62 3.68 -13.02
C ARG A 347 -5.55 3.37 -14.07
N ALA A 348 -4.56 4.24 -14.23
CA ALA A 348 -3.41 4.00 -15.08
C ALA A 348 -2.32 3.12 -14.41
N GLY A 349 -2.57 2.63 -13.21
CA GLY A 349 -1.68 1.70 -12.48
C GLY A 349 -0.73 2.36 -11.48
N ALA A 350 -0.88 3.64 -11.22
CA ALA A 350 -0.06 4.33 -10.22
C ALA A 350 -0.67 4.26 -8.81
N THR A 351 0.19 4.15 -7.82
CA THR A 351 -0.15 4.53 -6.43
C THR A 351 -0.08 6.05 -6.34
N VAL A 352 -1.10 6.69 -5.77
CA VAL A 352 -1.16 8.15 -5.65
C VAL A 352 -1.04 8.56 -4.20
N LEU A 353 -0.08 9.42 -3.91
CA LEU A 353 0.04 10.12 -2.63
C LEU A 353 -0.50 11.54 -2.82
N LEU A 354 -1.67 11.81 -2.25
CA LEU A 354 -2.34 13.11 -2.29
C LEU A 354 -2.08 13.87 -0.97
N GLY A 355 -1.79 15.16 -1.06
CA GLY A 355 -1.68 16.04 0.11
C GLY A 355 -0.41 15.82 0.93
N MET A 356 0.73 15.71 0.28
CA MET A 356 2.01 15.44 0.92
C MET A 356 2.55 16.68 1.64
N ASP A 357 2.88 16.53 2.94
CA ASP A 357 3.45 17.58 3.77
C ASP A 357 4.96 17.40 4.05
N ASN A 358 5.45 16.15 4.02
CA ASN A 358 6.85 15.85 4.34
C ASN A 358 7.41 14.62 3.60
N PRO A 359 8.76 14.52 3.46
CA PRO A 359 9.42 13.42 2.73
C PRO A 359 9.17 12.01 3.29
N HIS A 360 8.86 11.86 4.59
CA HIS A 360 8.61 10.55 5.20
C HIS A 360 7.34 9.90 4.63
N GLN A 361 6.36 10.71 4.19
CA GLN A 361 5.15 10.23 3.55
C GLN A 361 5.45 9.60 2.17
N ILE A 362 6.44 10.13 1.45
CA ILE A 362 6.91 9.53 0.18
C ILE A 362 7.51 8.16 0.46
N GLY A 363 8.33 8.02 1.50
CA GLY A 363 8.87 6.74 1.93
C GLY A 363 7.77 5.72 2.27
N TRP A 364 6.75 6.15 3.02
CA TRP A 364 5.57 5.33 3.30
C TRP A 364 4.89 4.84 2.00
N ALA A 365 4.55 5.75 1.11
CA ALA A 365 3.89 5.42 -0.15
C ALA A 365 4.76 4.52 -1.04
N TRP A 366 6.07 4.81 -1.14
CA TRP A 366 7.00 4.01 -1.93
C TRP A 366 7.10 2.57 -1.45
N HIS A 367 7.11 2.33 -0.14
CA HIS A 367 7.16 0.97 0.42
C HIS A 367 5.90 0.13 0.15
N THR A 368 4.81 0.74 -0.33
CA THR A 368 3.62 0.01 -0.80
C THR A 368 3.73 -0.46 -2.25
N LEU A 369 4.74 -0.01 -2.99
CA LEU A 369 4.97 -0.46 -4.36
C LEU A 369 5.49 -1.91 -4.39
N PRO A 370 5.21 -2.64 -5.48
CA PRO A 370 5.71 -4.00 -5.64
C PRO A 370 7.25 -4.05 -5.62
N THR A 371 7.82 -5.06 -4.98
CA THR A 371 9.27 -5.31 -4.95
C THR A 371 9.76 -6.03 -6.20
N GLY A 372 11.09 -6.08 -6.37
CA GLY A 372 11.71 -6.81 -7.48
C GLY A 372 11.60 -6.13 -8.84
N ARG A 373 11.12 -4.88 -8.88
CA ARG A 373 10.98 -4.09 -10.12
C ARG A 373 11.47 -2.66 -9.96
N ALA A 374 11.86 -2.02 -11.06
CA ALA A 374 12.21 -0.62 -11.05
C ALA A 374 10.99 0.24 -10.72
N SER A 375 11.18 1.26 -9.89
CA SER A 375 10.12 2.16 -9.44
C SER A 375 10.36 3.59 -9.90
N LEU A 376 9.30 4.26 -10.34
CA LEU A 376 9.30 5.65 -10.78
C LEU A 376 8.46 6.50 -9.83
N ILE A 377 9.07 7.51 -9.24
CA ILE A 377 8.37 8.58 -8.54
C ILE A 377 8.10 9.70 -9.53
N VAL A 378 6.84 10.09 -9.66
CA VAL A 378 6.36 11.12 -10.58
C VAL A 378 5.90 12.33 -9.77
N PRO A 379 6.75 13.33 -9.55
CA PRO A 379 6.37 14.56 -8.87
C PRO A 379 5.53 15.47 -9.78
N THR A 380 4.67 16.28 -9.18
CA THR A 380 3.81 17.23 -9.88
C THR A 380 4.09 18.70 -9.56
N SER A 381 5.16 18.95 -8.81
CA SER A 381 5.63 20.29 -8.47
C SER A 381 7.13 20.30 -8.21
N SER A 382 7.76 21.46 -8.26
CA SER A 382 9.17 21.63 -7.91
C SER A 382 9.46 21.20 -6.46
N GLN A 383 8.52 21.42 -5.53
CA GLN A 383 8.65 21.00 -4.15
C GLN A 383 8.62 19.48 -4.03
N SER A 384 7.62 18.81 -4.60
CA SER A 384 7.53 17.35 -4.57
C SER A 384 8.71 16.69 -5.30
N HIS A 385 9.24 17.33 -6.35
CA HIS A 385 10.43 16.87 -7.05
C HIS A 385 11.67 16.88 -6.14
N GLN A 386 11.92 17.97 -5.42
CA GLN A 386 13.03 18.05 -4.47
C GLN A 386 12.92 17.02 -3.35
N GLN A 387 11.72 16.85 -2.79
CA GLN A 387 11.48 15.87 -1.74
C GLN A 387 11.65 14.42 -2.24
N ALA A 388 11.24 14.12 -3.46
CA ALA A 388 11.46 12.82 -4.10
C ALA A 388 12.96 12.52 -4.29
N LEU A 389 13.75 13.51 -4.70
CA LEU A 389 15.21 13.38 -4.80
C LEU A 389 15.85 13.11 -3.44
N MET A 390 15.46 13.84 -2.39
CA MET A 390 15.97 13.62 -1.02
C MET A 390 15.63 12.20 -0.52
N MET A 391 14.44 11.72 -0.79
CA MET A 391 14.02 10.37 -0.44
C MET A 391 14.84 9.32 -1.20
N ARG A 392 15.01 9.45 -2.52
CA ARG A 392 15.84 8.56 -3.33
C ARG A 392 17.28 8.48 -2.78
N ASP A 393 17.88 9.63 -2.49
CA ASP A 393 19.26 9.69 -1.98
C ASP A 393 19.39 9.05 -0.59
N SER A 394 18.36 9.18 0.25
CA SER A 394 18.26 8.50 1.55
C SER A 394 18.21 6.98 1.41
N LEU A 395 17.42 6.46 0.46
CA LEU A 395 17.35 5.03 0.18
C LEU A 395 18.68 4.48 -0.32
N ALA A 396 19.35 5.21 -1.21
CA ALA A 396 20.67 4.84 -1.71
C ALA A 396 21.72 4.78 -0.57
N ALA A 397 21.64 5.69 0.39
CA ALA A 397 22.56 5.73 1.54
C ALA A 397 22.34 4.55 2.52
N THR A 398 21.15 3.98 2.58
CA THR A 398 20.84 2.82 3.44
C THR A 398 21.33 1.49 2.87
N GLY A 399 21.88 1.48 1.66
CA GLY A 399 22.42 0.28 1.00
C GLY A 399 21.33 -0.74 0.62
N SER A 400 20.09 -0.29 0.43
CA SER A 400 19.01 -1.14 -0.09
C SER A 400 19.33 -1.51 -1.54
N VAL A 401 20.02 -2.62 -1.72
CA VAL A 401 20.54 -3.11 -3.02
C VAL A 401 19.42 -3.43 -4.01
N ASP A 402 18.21 -3.66 -3.50
CA ASP A 402 17.03 -4.05 -4.29
C ASP A 402 16.16 -2.86 -4.72
N ALA A 403 16.56 -1.62 -4.42
CA ALA A 403 15.76 -0.45 -4.74
C ALA A 403 16.34 0.33 -5.92
N CYS A 404 15.81 0.10 -7.11
CA CYS A 404 16.07 0.96 -8.26
C CYS A 404 14.97 2.01 -8.37
N VAL A 405 15.20 3.19 -7.74
CA VAL A 405 14.26 4.30 -7.69
C VAL A 405 14.67 5.40 -8.64
N ILE A 406 13.79 5.72 -9.57
CA ILE A 406 13.94 6.82 -10.52
C ILE A 406 12.98 7.93 -10.10
N VAL A 407 13.42 9.17 -10.21
CA VAL A 407 12.57 10.36 -10.05
C VAL A 407 12.39 10.99 -11.42
N ALA A 408 11.13 11.10 -11.88
CA ALA A 408 10.83 11.76 -13.14
C ALA A 408 11.12 13.25 -13.05
N ASP A 409 11.58 13.82 -14.16
CA ASP A 409 11.77 15.28 -14.27
C ASP A 409 10.47 15.95 -14.70
N THR A 410 9.42 15.75 -13.89
CA THR A 410 8.12 16.39 -14.03
C THR A 410 7.91 17.36 -12.86
N GLN A 411 7.28 18.50 -13.12
CA GLN A 411 7.05 19.54 -12.12
C GLN A 411 5.65 20.17 -12.23
N ASP A 412 4.75 19.49 -12.92
CA ASP A 412 3.36 19.90 -13.11
C ASP A 412 2.45 18.67 -13.32
N GLU A 413 1.16 18.85 -13.06
CA GLU A 413 0.17 17.77 -13.14
C GLU A 413 -0.06 17.26 -14.56
N LEU A 414 0.09 18.11 -15.58
CA LEU A 414 -0.16 17.72 -16.97
C LEU A 414 0.95 16.82 -17.51
N SER A 415 2.22 17.20 -17.29
CA SER A 415 3.38 16.36 -17.64
C SER A 415 3.33 15.03 -16.91
N ALA A 416 2.96 15.03 -15.62
CA ALA A 416 2.80 13.83 -14.82
C ALA A 416 1.71 12.92 -15.37
N ALA A 417 0.54 13.47 -15.72
CA ALA A 417 -0.57 12.71 -16.30
C ALA A 417 -0.17 12.03 -17.62
N TRP A 418 0.48 12.76 -18.51
CA TRP A 418 0.96 12.19 -19.77
C TRP A 418 2.02 11.12 -19.57
N LEU A 419 2.93 11.30 -18.61
CA LEU A 419 3.93 10.29 -18.29
C LEU A 419 3.29 9.00 -17.82
N VAL A 420 2.40 9.07 -16.84
CA VAL A 420 1.70 7.89 -16.29
C VAL A 420 0.88 7.19 -17.38
N GLN A 421 0.12 7.94 -18.18
CA GLN A 421 -0.62 7.38 -19.32
C GLN A 421 0.30 6.72 -20.35
N SER A 422 1.47 7.31 -20.63
CA SER A 422 2.42 6.73 -21.59
C SER A 422 3.07 5.44 -21.12
N LEU A 423 3.07 5.20 -19.80
CA LEU A 423 3.60 4.01 -19.14
C LEU A 423 2.52 2.95 -18.89
N GLN A 424 1.25 3.30 -19.03
CA GLN A 424 0.14 2.37 -18.85
C GLN A 424 0.30 1.16 -19.80
N GLY A 425 0.30 -0.04 -19.25
CA GLY A 425 0.46 -1.29 -19.98
C GLY A 425 1.89 -1.56 -20.50
N LYS A 426 2.86 -0.66 -20.27
CA LYS A 426 4.25 -0.93 -20.60
C LYS A 426 4.88 -1.89 -19.59
N ARG A 427 5.69 -2.79 -20.12
CA ARG A 427 6.40 -3.81 -19.36
C ARG A 427 7.87 -3.84 -19.75
N PHE A 428 8.71 -4.10 -18.77
CA PHE A 428 10.16 -4.09 -18.89
C PHE A 428 10.72 -5.48 -18.55
N ARG A 429 11.82 -5.87 -19.21
CA ARG A 429 12.53 -7.14 -18.97
C ARG A 429 13.90 -6.87 -18.36
N GLY A 430 14.50 -7.91 -17.81
CA GLY A 430 15.89 -7.88 -17.40
C GLY A 430 16.10 -7.58 -15.92
N ALA A 431 17.35 -7.35 -15.55
CA ALA A 431 17.74 -6.96 -14.21
C ALA A 431 17.18 -5.58 -13.87
N LEU A 432 17.03 -5.27 -12.56
CA LEU A 432 16.51 -3.98 -12.09
C LEU A 432 17.19 -2.77 -12.74
N SER A 433 18.52 -2.84 -12.98
CA SER A 433 19.27 -1.77 -13.63
C SER A 433 18.93 -1.59 -15.12
N GLU A 434 18.51 -2.66 -15.80
CA GLU A 434 18.05 -2.61 -17.21
C GLU A 434 16.64 -2.02 -17.26
N GLN A 435 15.74 -2.50 -16.41
CA GLN A 435 14.39 -1.94 -16.27
C GLN A 435 14.43 -0.43 -15.95
N ALA A 436 15.33 -0.01 -15.06
CA ALA A 436 15.52 1.39 -14.71
C ALA A 436 15.97 2.22 -15.91
N ARG A 437 16.94 1.74 -16.69
CA ARG A 437 17.42 2.43 -17.90
C ARG A 437 16.32 2.59 -18.94
N ASP A 438 15.53 1.54 -19.15
CA ASP A 438 14.42 1.57 -20.11
C ASP A 438 13.34 2.56 -19.65
N LEU A 439 13.07 2.62 -18.34
CA LEU A 439 12.13 3.54 -17.74
C LEU A 439 12.62 4.99 -17.84
N GLU A 440 13.90 5.25 -17.56
CA GLU A 440 14.52 6.57 -17.77
C GLU A 440 14.44 7.01 -19.24
N THR A 441 14.70 6.10 -20.18
CA THR A 441 14.58 6.37 -21.61
C THR A 441 13.13 6.74 -21.97
N ALA A 442 12.14 6.02 -21.44
CA ALA A 442 10.73 6.34 -21.68
C ALA A 442 10.34 7.73 -21.12
N CYS A 443 10.90 8.13 -19.97
CA CYS A 443 10.71 9.47 -19.43
C CYS A 443 11.32 10.56 -20.31
N GLN A 444 12.55 10.33 -20.80
CA GLN A 444 13.25 11.28 -21.69
C GLN A 444 12.53 11.41 -23.06
N ASP A 445 12.09 10.31 -23.64
CA ASP A 445 11.34 10.29 -24.89
C ASP A 445 10.05 11.09 -24.79
N LEU A 446 9.31 10.96 -23.69
CA LEU A 446 8.11 11.75 -23.49
C LEU A 446 8.44 13.23 -23.35
N ARG A 447 9.44 13.57 -22.52
CA ARG A 447 9.86 14.97 -22.32
C ARG A 447 10.23 15.66 -23.62
N ALA A 448 10.87 14.95 -24.55
CA ALA A 448 11.21 15.48 -25.86
C ALA A 448 9.98 15.75 -26.75
N ARG A 449 8.81 15.19 -26.40
CA ARG A 449 7.57 15.27 -27.18
C ARG A 449 6.49 16.15 -26.56
N ILE A 450 6.74 16.74 -25.42
CA ILE A 450 5.77 17.60 -24.73
C ILE A 450 6.35 18.98 -24.51
N ARG A 451 5.47 19.97 -24.55
CA ARG A 451 5.75 21.32 -24.08
C ARG A 451 4.62 21.72 -23.13
N VAL A 452 4.96 22.03 -21.88
CA VAL A 452 4.02 22.47 -20.86
C VAL A 452 4.50 23.79 -20.27
N GLU A 453 3.58 24.72 -20.10
CA GLU A 453 3.85 26.01 -19.47
C GLU A 453 2.85 26.28 -18.35
N PRO A 454 3.32 26.72 -17.17
CA PRO A 454 2.46 27.21 -16.12
C PRO A 454 1.93 28.59 -16.48
N MET A 455 0.64 28.79 -16.29
CA MET A 455 -0.02 30.05 -16.63
C MET A 455 -0.83 30.59 -15.46
N SER A 456 -0.63 31.84 -15.11
CA SER A 456 -1.30 32.47 -13.97
C SER A 456 -1.48 33.98 -14.13
N GLY A 457 -2.41 34.54 -13.36
CA GLY A 457 -2.56 35.95 -13.14
C GLY A 457 -3.36 36.67 -14.21
N GLN A 458 -3.25 38.02 -14.19
CA GLN A 458 -4.08 38.90 -15.01
C GLN A 458 -3.83 38.78 -16.53
N ASN A 459 -2.71 38.23 -16.94
CA ASN A 459 -2.31 38.09 -18.35
C ASN A 459 -2.58 36.67 -18.91
N LEU A 460 -3.33 35.84 -18.22
CA LEU A 460 -3.59 34.46 -18.62
C LEU A 460 -4.05 34.33 -20.09
N ARG A 461 -5.00 35.16 -20.50
CA ARG A 461 -5.54 35.16 -21.87
C ARG A 461 -4.47 35.46 -22.92
N THR A 462 -3.57 36.42 -22.64
CA THR A 462 -2.47 36.76 -23.55
C THR A 462 -1.45 35.63 -23.60
N GLN A 463 -1.07 35.06 -22.47
CA GLN A 463 -0.15 33.91 -22.40
C GLN A 463 -0.69 32.72 -23.19
N ILE A 464 -1.99 32.41 -23.09
CA ILE A 464 -2.63 31.34 -23.86
C ILE A 464 -2.53 31.59 -25.36
N ARG A 465 -2.81 32.83 -25.80
CA ARG A 465 -2.72 33.22 -27.22
C ARG A 465 -1.29 33.13 -27.74
N ASP A 466 -0.33 33.63 -26.99
CA ASP A 466 1.08 33.55 -27.36
C ASP A 466 1.53 32.11 -27.49
N PHE A 467 1.14 31.26 -26.55
CA PHE A 467 1.40 29.81 -26.58
C PHE A 467 0.75 29.14 -27.81
N ALA A 468 -0.52 29.45 -28.09
CA ALA A 468 -1.25 28.93 -29.25
C ALA A 468 -0.61 29.35 -30.59
N ASN A 469 -0.20 30.62 -30.70
CA ASN A 469 0.47 31.15 -31.89
C ASN A 469 1.82 30.43 -32.16
N ASP A 470 2.56 30.13 -31.12
CA ASP A 470 3.84 29.43 -31.23
C ASP A 470 3.69 27.97 -31.71
N LEU A 471 2.53 27.36 -31.51
CA LEU A 471 2.29 25.96 -31.86
C LEU A 471 1.91 25.73 -33.33
N GLY A 472 1.39 26.75 -34.01
CA GLY A 472 0.82 26.61 -35.35
C GLY A 472 -0.53 25.90 -35.36
N SER A 473 -1.05 25.59 -36.55
CA SER A 473 -2.38 24.99 -36.77
C SER A 473 -2.43 23.49 -36.52
N ASN A 474 -3.64 22.95 -36.37
CA ASN A 474 -3.97 21.52 -36.18
C ASN A 474 -3.31 20.87 -34.94
N ARG A 475 -3.50 21.45 -33.79
CA ARG A 475 -2.97 20.97 -32.52
C ARG A 475 -4.09 20.78 -31.49
N GLU A 476 -3.94 19.73 -30.72
CA GLU A 476 -4.73 19.50 -29.52
C GLU A 476 -4.01 20.14 -28.32
N LEU A 477 -4.67 21.10 -27.68
CA LEU A 477 -4.17 21.80 -26.50
C LEU A 477 -4.80 21.20 -25.26
N HIS A 478 -3.98 20.79 -24.31
CA HIS A 478 -4.44 20.28 -23.02
C HIS A 478 -4.24 21.34 -21.93
N ALA A 479 -5.17 21.37 -20.97
CA ALA A 479 -5.05 22.23 -19.81
C ALA A 479 -5.46 21.47 -18.52
N VAL A 480 -4.70 21.67 -17.45
CA VAL A 480 -5.09 21.25 -16.08
C VAL A 480 -5.34 22.51 -15.27
N ILE A 481 -6.61 22.72 -14.93
CA ILE A 481 -7.11 23.96 -14.31
C ILE A 481 -6.96 23.86 -12.79
N SER A 482 -6.36 24.89 -12.17
CA SER A 482 -6.21 25.01 -10.72
C SER A 482 -7.52 25.26 -9.98
N SER A 483 -7.54 25.07 -8.66
CA SER A 483 -8.71 25.33 -7.81
C SER A 483 -8.97 26.81 -7.57
N GLU A 484 -7.91 27.63 -7.54
CA GLU A 484 -8.00 29.03 -7.07
C GLU A 484 -8.85 29.93 -7.96
N ASN A 485 -8.79 29.71 -9.28
CA ASN A 485 -9.49 30.55 -10.27
C ASN A 485 -10.23 29.72 -11.33
N ALA A 486 -10.69 28.53 -11.00
CA ALA A 486 -11.17 27.53 -11.95
C ALA A 486 -12.18 28.06 -12.99
N SER A 487 -13.19 28.78 -12.55
CA SER A 487 -14.22 29.34 -13.45
C SER A 487 -13.65 30.42 -14.37
N THR A 488 -12.79 31.30 -13.83
CA THR A 488 -12.15 32.39 -14.58
C THR A 488 -11.12 31.85 -15.56
N ASP A 489 -10.30 30.87 -15.15
CA ASP A 489 -9.28 30.24 -15.99
C ASP A 489 -9.93 29.48 -17.14
N ARG A 490 -10.99 28.70 -16.88
CA ARG A 490 -11.77 28.04 -17.92
C ARG A 490 -12.37 29.02 -18.94
N MET A 491 -12.95 30.11 -18.46
CA MET A 491 -13.49 31.15 -19.33
C MET A 491 -12.39 31.82 -20.16
N ASN A 492 -11.24 32.14 -19.57
CA ASN A 492 -10.10 32.73 -20.26
C ASN A 492 -9.52 31.77 -21.31
N LEU A 493 -9.44 30.48 -21.04
CA LEU A 493 -9.04 29.46 -22.01
C LEU A 493 -9.98 29.45 -23.22
N GLN A 494 -11.29 29.37 -23.00
CA GLN A 494 -12.29 29.39 -24.07
C GLN A 494 -12.24 30.67 -24.90
N LEU A 495 -12.18 31.82 -24.24
CA LEU A 495 -12.11 33.10 -24.92
C LEU A 495 -10.79 33.35 -25.65
N ALA A 496 -9.67 32.85 -25.12
CA ALA A 496 -8.38 33.01 -25.79
C ALA A 496 -8.29 32.19 -27.09
N LEU A 497 -8.93 31.03 -27.10
CA LEU A 497 -8.89 30.08 -28.21
C LEU A 497 -10.07 30.20 -29.17
N SER A 498 -11.05 31.08 -28.89
CA SER A 498 -12.22 31.26 -29.75
C SER A 498 -11.90 31.78 -31.18
N ASP A 499 -10.70 32.33 -31.36
CA ASP A 499 -10.23 32.86 -32.65
C ASP A 499 -9.43 31.82 -33.46
N TYR A 500 -9.28 30.58 -32.93
CA TYR A 500 -8.49 29.50 -33.52
C TYR A 500 -9.40 28.31 -33.86
N ASP A 501 -9.82 28.20 -35.12
CA ASP A 501 -10.68 27.09 -35.57
C ASP A 501 -9.96 25.74 -35.64
N ASP A 502 -8.64 25.76 -35.60
CA ASP A 502 -7.76 24.60 -35.83
C ASP A 502 -7.18 24.01 -34.51
N ILE A 503 -7.53 24.60 -33.35
CA ILE A 503 -7.02 24.18 -32.06
C ILE A 503 -8.16 23.57 -31.24
N GLU A 504 -8.08 22.30 -30.94
CA GLU A 504 -8.97 21.60 -30.00
C GLU A 504 -8.46 21.77 -28.58
N LEU A 505 -9.35 22.18 -27.66
CA LEU A 505 -9.04 22.33 -26.25
C LEU A 505 -9.60 21.16 -25.43
N VAL A 506 -8.71 20.40 -24.78
CA VAL A 506 -9.05 19.40 -23.78
C VAL A 506 -8.68 19.93 -22.39
N ALA A 507 -9.67 20.38 -21.64
CA ALA A 507 -9.47 20.96 -20.32
C ALA A 507 -9.92 20.03 -19.20
N TYR A 508 -9.03 19.75 -18.24
CA TYR A 508 -9.26 18.97 -17.05
C TYR A 508 -9.31 19.92 -15.83
N TYR A 509 -10.28 19.70 -14.96
CA TYR A 509 -10.25 20.33 -13.65
C TYR A 509 -9.35 19.50 -12.74
N GLY A 510 -8.19 20.02 -12.36
CA GLY A 510 -7.25 19.31 -11.46
C GLY A 510 -7.57 19.52 -9.99
N GLY A 511 -8.05 20.72 -9.64
CA GLY A 511 -8.33 21.10 -8.26
C GLY A 511 -7.08 21.32 -7.41
N GLN A 512 -5.89 21.34 -8.03
CA GLN A 512 -4.62 21.64 -7.34
C GLN A 512 -4.58 23.12 -6.93
N PRO A 513 -3.87 23.47 -5.83
CA PRO A 513 -3.54 24.85 -5.54
C PRO A 513 -2.51 25.40 -6.54
N GLY A 514 -2.49 26.71 -6.73
CA GLY A 514 -1.50 27.40 -7.56
C GLY A 514 -1.95 27.63 -8.99
N VAL A 515 -1.13 27.25 -9.97
CA VAL A 515 -1.28 27.69 -11.36
C VAL A 515 -1.98 26.66 -12.25
N THR A 516 -2.71 27.14 -13.26
CA THR A 516 -3.20 26.34 -14.38
C THR A 516 -2.03 26.00 -15.30
N CYS A 517 -1.92 24.74 -15.72
CA CYS A 517 -0.90 24.30 -16.66
C CYS A 517 -1.52 24.07 -18.03
N ILE A 518 -0.85 24.50 -19.09
CA ILE A 518 -1.25 24.28 -20.47
C ILE A 518 -0.11 23.62 -21.22
N GLY A 519 -0.45 22.69 -22.09
CA GLY A 519 0.57 21.98 -22.84
C GLY A 519 0.06 21.38 -24.14
N VAL A 520 1.03 20.94 -24.93
CA VAL A 520 0.83 20.22 -26.19
C VAL A 520 1.76 19.00 -26.24
N ARG A 521 1.28 17.96 -26.90
CA ARG A 521 2.05 16.77 -27.19
C ARG A 521 2.35 16.70 -28.69
N PHE A 522 3.64 16.55 -29.06
CA PHE A 522 4.11 16.49 -30.46
C PHE A 522 4.23 15.05 -30.96
#